data_6e76619ca4208bbc884a1ff33e5b210a
#
_entry.id   6e76619ca4208bbc884a1ff33e5b210a
#
_cell.length_a   1.000
_cell.length_b   1.000
_cell.length_c   1.000
_cell.angle_alpha   90.00
_cell.angle_beta   90.00
_cell.angle_gamma   90.00
#
_symmetry.space_group_name_H-M   'P 1'
#
loop_
_entity.id
_entity.type
_entity.pdbx_description
1 polymer ?
#
loop_
_entity_poly.entity_id
_entity_poly.type
_entity_poly.pdbx_seq_one_letter_code
_entity_poly.pdbx_strand_id
1 'polypeptide(L)'
;MKTVFDFLKKTGTYYLATVEGKQPRVRPFGTINLFEDKLYIQSGRKKDVAKQIKSNPKVELSAFDGETWIRVAATLVEDKRPEPQESLFQAYPQLRERYGDGSSIVYYLKNATAVFSSFKGEPKVVKF
;
A
#
# COMPACT_ATOMS: atom_id res chain seq x y z
N MET A 1 -3.42 -13.05 -0.83
CA MET A 1 -3.75 -11.63 -1.03
C MET A 1 -4.83 -11.14 -0.07
N LYS A 2 -5.91 -11.87 0.07
CA LYS A 2 -7.01 -11.50 0.99
C LYS A 2 -6.54 -11.40 2.44
N THR A 3 -5.68 -12.33 2.90
CA THR A 3 -5.14 -12.29 4.27
C THR A 3 -4.31 -11.04 4.52
N VAL A 4 -3.57 -10.59 3.52
CA VAL A 4 -2.78 -9.35 3.59
C VAL A 4 -3.71 -8.14 3.69
N PHE A 5 -4.73 -8.09 2.84
CA PHE A 5 -5.74 -7.03 2.89
C PHE A 5 -6.41 -6.97 4.26
N ASP A 6 -6.87 -8.11 4.76
CA ASP A 6 -7.57 -8.17 6.05
C ASP A 6 -6.68 -7.68 7.20
N PHE A 7 -5.41 -8.07 7.19
CA PHE A 7 -4.45 -7.64 8.23
C PHE A 7 -4.23 -6.13 8.19
N LEU A 8 -3.98 -5.58 7.02
CA LEU A 8 -3.73 -4.14 6.85
C LEU A 8 -4.97 -3.32 7.15
N LYS A 9 -6.15 -3.84 6.80
CA LYS A 9 -7.42 -3.19 7.12
C LYS A 9 -7.65 -3.15 8.64
N LYS A 10 -7.32 -4.23 9.32
CA LYS A 10 -7.45 -4.34 10.78
C LYS A 10 -6.49 -3.39 11.50
N THR A 11 -5.23 -3.33 11.09
CA THR A 11 -4.26 -2.43 11.72
C THR A 11 -4.56 -0.96 11.43
N GLY A 12 -5.18 -0.67 10.30
CA GLY A 12 -5.56 0.69 9.89
C GLY A 12 -4.41 1.51 9.36
N THR A 13 -3.30 1.57 10.09
CA THR A 13 -2.08 2.28 9.67
C THR A 13 -1.00 1.26 9.35
N TYR A 14 -0.33 1.46 8.25
CA TYR A 14 0.90 0.75 7.90
C TYR A 14 1.94 1.77 7.46
N TYR A 15 3.20 1.37 7.43
CA TYR A 15 4.31 2.26 7.06
C TYR A 15 4.89 1.80 5.74
N LEU A 16 4.97 2.72 4.78
CA LEU A 16 5.46 2.44 3.44
C LEU A 16 6.87 3.01 3.30
N ALA A 17 7.81 2.15 2.94
CA ALA A 17 9.19 2.53 2.67
C ALA A 17 9.41 2.64 1.17
N THR A 18 10.08 3.71 0.77
CA THR A 18 10.51 3.98 -0.60
C THR A 18 11.98 4.35 -0.60
N VAL A 19 12.56 4.54 -1.77
CA VAL A 19 13.96 4.95 -1.92
C VAL A 19 14.03 6.26 -2.68
N GLU A 20 14.77 7.22 -2.12
CA GLU A 20 15.11 8.47 -2.79
C GLU A 20 16.62 8.48 -3.02
N GLY A 21 17.04 8.17 -4.24
CA GLY A 21 18.47 7.93 -4.52
C GLY A 21 18.95 6.71 -3.72
N LYS A 22 19.83 6.94 -2.75
CA LYS A 22 20.33 5.90 -1.84
C LYS A 22 19.69 5.97 -0.46
N GLN A 23 18.82 6.96 -0.22
CA GLN A 23 18.22 7.18 1.09
C GLN A 23 16.89 6.47 1.19
N PRO A 24 16.72 5.52 2.14
CA PRO A 24 15.39 4.98 2.43
C PRO A 24 14.52 6.07 3.06
N ARG A 25 13.25 6.08 2.67
CA ARG A 25 12.24 6.98 3.23
C ARG A 25 11.07 6.15 3.72
N VAL A 26 10.43 6.57 4.81
CA VAL A 26 9.27 5.85 5.37
C VAL A 26 8.23 6.85 5.85
N ARG A 27 6.95 6.51 5.70
CA ARG A 27 5.83 7.33 6.17
C ARG A 27 4.60 6.47 6.41
N PRO A 28 3.65 6.94 7.22
CA PRO A 28 2.40 6.22 7.44
C PRO A 28 1.46 6.34 6.25
N PHE A 29 0.74 5.26 5.97
CA PHE A 29 -0.35 5.16 5.01
C PHE A 29 -1.56 4.56 5.71
N GLY A 30 -2.75 4.90 5.25
CA GLY A 30 -3.99 4.42 5.87
C GLY A 30 -5.00 3.82 4.91
N THR A 31 -4.68 3.68 3.62
CA THR A 31 -5.63 3.18 2.63
C THR A 31 -5.19 1.83 2.09
N ILE A 32 -6.15 0.93 1.95
CA ILE A 32 -5.94 -0.38 1.34
C ILE A 32 -7.26 -0.84 0.73
N ASN A 33 -7.24 -1.30 -0.51
CA ASN A 33 -8.45 -1.70 -1.21
C ASN A 33 -8.18 -2.88 -2.13
N LEU A 34 -9.16 -3.78 -2.22
CA LEU A 34 -9.14 -4.88 -3.20
C LEU A 34 -10.03 -4.50 -4.37
N PHE A 35 -9.50 -4.60 -5.58
CA PHE A 35 -10.24 -4.34 -6.81
C PHE A 35 -9.65 -5.17 -7.94
N GLU A 36 -10.49 -5.91 -8.66
CA GLU A 36 -10.08 -6.77 -9.79
C GLU A 36 -8.89 -7.70 -9.44
N ASP A 37 -8.96 -8.34 -8.29
CA ASP A 37 -7.92 -9.27 -7.80
C ASP A 37 -6.54 -8.62 -7.64
N LYS A 38 -6.52 -7.32 -7.35
CA LYS A 38 -5.30 -6.58 -7.04
C LYS A 38 -5.47 -5.80 -5.75
N LEU A 39 -4.36 -5.58 -5.07
CA LEU A 39 -4.32 -4.83 -3.84
C LEU A 39 -3.83 -3.41 -4.15
N TYR A 40 -4.67 -2.42 -3.83
CA TYR A 40 -4.42 -1.01 -4.17
C TYR A 40 -4.13 -0.18 -2.95
N ILE A 41 -3.25 0.79 -3.12
CA ILE A 41 -3.00 1.86 -2.16
C ILE A 41 -3.14 3.20 -2.86
N GLN A 42 -3.33 4.29 -2.09
CA GLN A 42 -3.60 5.61 -2.65
C GLN A 42 -2.69 6.65 -2.00
N SER A 43 -2.27 7.62 -2.78
CA SER A 43 -1.52 8.78 -2.28
C SER A 43 -1.91 10.05 -3.05
N GLY A 44 -1.29 11.16 -2.71
CA GLY A 44 -1.41 12.42 -3.44
C GLY A 44 -0.34 12.53 -4.51
N ARG A 45 -0.75 12.92 -5.71
CA ARG A 45 0.14 13.01 -6.88
C ARG A 45 1.28 14.02 -6.68
N LYS A 46 1.07 15.05 -5.84
CA LYS A 46 2.05 16.10 -5.58
C LYS A 46 2.99 15.79 -4.42
N LYS A 47 2.77 14.68 -3.71
CA LYS A 47 3.61 14.33 -2.55
C LYS A 47 4.95 13.76 -2.98
N ASP A 48 5.96 13.90 -2.11
CA ASP A 48 7.30 13.38 -2.35
C ASP A 48 7.30 11.87 -2.56
N VAL A 49 6.44 11.14 -1.86
CA VAL A 49 6.32 9.69 -2.02
C VAL A 49 5.95 9.32 -3.46
N ALA A 50 5.08 10.07 -4.11
CA ALA A 50 4.71 9.82 -5.51
C ALA A 50 5.90 10.01 -6.44
N LYS A 51 6.74 11.04 -6.19
CA LYS A 51 7.95 11.27 -6.96
C LYS A 51 8.97 10.16 -6.76
N GLN A 52 9.11 9.68 -5.53
CA GLN A 52 10.02 8.59 -5.19
C GLN A 52 9.59 7.29 -5.86
N ILE A 53 8.31 6.96 -5.86
CA ILE A 53 7.78 5.77 -6.53
C ILE A 53 7.97 5.86 -8.04
N LYS A 54 7.81 7.04 -8.62
CA LYS A 54 8.03 7.24 -10.05
C LYS A 54 9.48 6.95 -10.44
N SER A 55 10.44 7.38 -9.63
CA SER A 55 11.87 7.11 -9.85
C SER A 55 12.25 5.66 -9.56
N ASN A 56 11.69 5.08 -8.51
CA ASN A 56 11.97 3.71 -8.10
C ASN A 56 10.69 3.10 -7.50
N PRO A 57 10.00 2.24 -8.27
CA PRO A 57 8.71 1.71 -7.84
C PRO A 57 8.81 0.57 -6.84
N LYS A 58 10.00 0.14 -6.47
CA LYS A 58 10.18 -0.91 -5.46
C LYS A 58 9.95 -0.35 -4.07
N VAL A 59 9.08 -1.02 -3.33
CA VAL A 59 8.66 -0.56 -2.00
C VAL A 59 8.62 -1.74 -1.03
N GLU A 60 8.58 -1.41 0.24
CA GLU A 60 8.23 -2.37 1.27
C GLU A 60 7.31 -1.68 2.26
N LEU A 61 6.30 -2.39 2.73
CA LEU A 61 5.42 -1.86 3.76
C LEU A 61 5.38 -2.80 4.96
N SER A 62 5.06 -2.25 6.12
CA SER A 62 5.01 -3.01 7.36
C SER A 62 3.95 -2.48 8.29
N ALA A 63 3.33 -3.39 9.06
CA ALA A 63 2.37 -3.08 10.10
C ALA A 63 2.49 -4.09 11.23
N PHE A 64 2.09 -3.69 12.43
CA PHE A 64 2.17 -4.50 13.64
C PHE A 64 0.88 -4.38 14.42
N ASP A 65 0.30 -5.50 14.85
CA ASP A 65 -0.95 -5.52 15.59
C ASP A 65 -0.76 -5.74 17.11
N GLY A 66 0.49 -5.76 17.58
CA GLY A 66 0.84 -6.05 18.97
C GLY A 66 1.42 -7.44 19.19
N GLU A 67 1.14 -8.37 18.29
CA GLU A 67 1.62 -9.76 18.37
C GLU A 67 2.26 -10.22 17.08
N THR A 68 1.65 -9.88 15.94
CA THR A 68 2.09 -10.29 14.61
C THR A 68 2.45 -9.03 13.82
N TRP A 69 3.52 -9.12 13.04
CA TRP A 69 3.83 -8.06 12.08
C TRP A 69 3.92 -8.64 10.68
N ILE A 70 3.66 -7.78 9.70
CA ILE A 70 3.73 -8.11 8.29
C ILE A 70 4.79 -7.23 7.63
N ARG A 71 5.52 -7.81 6.67
CA ARG A 71 6.33 -7.04 5.72
C ARG A 71 5.91 -7.47 4.33
N VAL A 72 5.63 -6.52 3.46
CA VAL A 72 5.25 -6.79 2.08
C VAL A 72 6.21 -6.05 1.16
N ALA A 73 7.04 -6.79 0.44
CA ALA A 73 7.89 -6.24 -0.60
C ALA A 73 7.15 -6.35 -1.94
N ALA A 74 7.13 -5.28 -2.70
CA ALA A 74 6.37 -5.25 -3.96
C ALA A 74 6.94 -4.18 -4.90
N THR A 75 6.48 -4.24 -6.15
CA THR A 75 6.64 -3.16 -7.13
C THR A 75 5.29 -2.46 -7.27
N LEU A 76 5.24 -1.15 -7.09
CA LEU A 76 4.01 -0.39 -7.27
C LEU A 76 3.84 0.00 -8.74
N VAL A 77 2.62 -0.18 -9.23
CA VAL A 77 2.24 0.20 -10.60
C VAL A 77 1.07 1.18 -10.51
N GLU A 78 1.25 2.35 -11.08
CA GLU A 78 0.17 3.33 -11.17
C GLU A 78 -0.92 2.81 -12.10
N ASP A 79 -2.18 2.84 -11.66
CA ASP A 79 -3.32 2.50 -12.49
C ASP A 79 -4.06 3.78 -12.82
N LYS A 80 -3.99 4.19 -14.08
CA LYS A 80 -4.54 5.48 -14.54
C LYS A 80 -6.02 5.39 -14.92
N ARG A 81 -6.61 4.19 -14.89
CA ARG A 81 -8.04 4.02 -15.18
C ARG A 81 -8.87 4.67 -14.06
N PRO A 82 -10.07 5.18 -14.37
CA PRO A 82 -10.92 5.78 -13.33
C PRO A 82 -11.50 4.76 -12.35
N GLU A 83 -11.73 3.52 -12.77
CA GLU A 83 -12.43 2.51 -11.98
C GLU A 83 -11.74 2.14 -10.67
N PRO A 84 -10.42 1.88 -10.64
CA PRO A 84 -9.76 1.57 -9.36
C PRO A 84 -9.83 2.71 -8.35
N GLN A 85 -9.69 3.94 -8.82
CA GLN A 85 -9.79 5.12 -7.96
C GLN A 85 -11.21 5.30 -7.43
N GLU A 86 -12.22 5.09 -8.28
CA GLU A 86 -13.62 5.19 -7.85
C GLU A 86 -13.93 4.13 -6.78
N SER A 87 -13.45 2.91 -6.96
CA SER A 87 -13.60 1.85 -5.96
C SER A 87 -12.98 2.24 -4.62
N LEU A 88 -11.80 2.84 -4.67
CA LEU A 88 -11.11 3.28 -3.46
C LEU A 88 -11.85 4.43 -2.79
N PHE A 89 -12.39 5.39 -3.55
CA PHE A 89 -13.19 6.49 -3.00
C PHE A 89 -14.49 5.99 -2.37
N GLN A 90 -15.08 4.92 -2.89
CA GLN A 90 -16.25 4.31 -2.25
C GLN A 90 -15.88 3.67 -0.90
N ALA A 91 -14.70 3.08 -0.80
CA ALA A 91 -14.22 2.51 0.45
C ALA A 91 -13.79 3.59 1.47
N TYR A 92 -13.34 4.74 0.98
CA TYR A 92 -12.85 5.85 1.81
C TYR A 92 -13.47 7.16 1.31
N PRO A 93 -14.77 7.41 1.60
CA PRO A 93 -15.48 8.56 1.02
C PRO A 93 -14.84 9.92 1.34
N GLN A 94 -14.18 10.06 2.49
CA GLN A 94 -13.51 11.30 2.87
C GLN A 94 -12.36 11.69 1.94
N LEU A 95 -11.79 10.72 1.20
CA LEU A 95 -10.72 10.99 0.26
C LEU A 95 -11.24 11.68 -1.00
N ARG A 96 -12.51 11.49 -1.35
CA ARG A 96 -13.12 12.17 -2.49
C ARG A 96 -13.10 13.69 -2.29
N GLU A 97 -13.38 14.14 -1.08
CA GLU A 97 -13.34 15.58 -0.76
C GLU A 97 -11.92 16.13 -0.86
N ARG A 98 -10.93 15.36 -0.39
CA ARG A 98 -9.54 15.80 -0.32
C ARG A 98 -8.83 15.71 -1.67
N TYR A 99 -9.14 14.70 -2.48
CA TYR A 99 -8.39 14.35 -3.70
C TYR A 99 -9.27 14.29 -4.95
N GLY A 100 -10.53 14.72 -4.88
CA GLY A 100 -11.46 14.68 -6.02
C GLY A 100 -11.10 15.65 -7.15
N ASP A 101 -10.11 16.51 -6.94
CA ASP A 101 -9.64 17.51 -7.90
C ASP A 101 -8.62 16.92 -8.92
N GLY A 102 -8.42 15.62 -8.96
CA GLY A 102 -7.45 14.97 -9.83
C GLY A 102 -6.07 14.78 -9.22
N SER A 103 -5.89 15.16 -7.94
CA SER A 103 -4.60 15.02 -7.26
C SER A 103 -4.37 13.64 -6.65
N SER A 104 -5.33 12.73 -6.77
CA SER A 104 -5.20 11.36 -6.28
C SER A 104 -4.40 10.51 -7.26
N ILE A 105 -3.59 9.60 -6.71
CA ILE A 105 -2.89 8.59 -7.49
C ILE A 105 -3.10 7.25 -6.79
N VAL A 106 -3.45 6.21 -7.57
CA VAL A 106 -3.63 4.86 -7.04
C VAL A 106 -2.62 3.92 -7.68
N TYR A 107 -2.11 3.02 -6.86
CA TYR A 107 -1.15 2.00 -7.28
C TYR A 107 -1.64 0.63 -6.87
N TYR A 108 -1.35 -0.38 -7.68
CA TYR A 108 -1.49 -1.75 -7.21
C TYR A 108 -0.12 -2.38 -6.96
N LEU A 109 -0.10 -3.36 -6.07
CA LEU A 109 1.10 -4.10 -5.71
C LEU A 109 1.31 -5.24 -6.70
N LYS A 110 2.46 -5.23 -7.36
CA LYS A 110 2.84 -6.24 -8.34
C LYS A 110 4.01 -7.06 -7.81
N ASN A 111 3.99 -8.36 -8.07
CA ASN A 111 5.04 -9.29 -7.65
C ASN A 111 5.31 -9.18 -6.14
N ALA A 112 4.24 -9.20 -5.37
CA ALA A 112 4.32 -8.97 -3.94
C ALA A 112 4.69 -10.25 -3.18
N THR A 113 5.54 -10.10 -2.17
CA THR A 113 5.86 -11.14 -1.21
C THR A 113 5.59 -10.59 0.18
N ALA A 114 4.61 -11.17 0.86
CA ALA A 114 4.24 -10.82 2.22
C ALA A 114 4.77 -11.87 3.18
N VAL A 115 5.40 -11.43 4.27
CA VAL A 115 5.88 -12.30 5.34
C VAL A 115 5.18 -11.89 6.63
N PHE A 116 4.40 -12.81 7.19
CA PHE A 116 3.79 -12.66 8.50
C PHE A 116 4.70 -13.28 9.54
N SER A 117 5.08 -12.53 10.57
CA SER A 117 5.98 -12.97 11.62
C SER A 117 5.40 -12.68 12.99
N SER A 118 5.81 -13.45 13.99
CA SER A 118 5.45 -13.22 15.38
C SER A 118 6.63 -13.62 16.25
N PHE A 119 6.53 -13.33 17.55
CA PHE A 119 7.56 -13.77 18.51
C PHE A 119 7.45 -15.28 18.79
N LYS A 120 6.41 -15.93 18.28
CA LYS A 120 6.15 -17.36 18.43
C LYS A 120 5.86 -17.96 17.05
N GLY A 121 6.40 -19.16 16.80
CA GLY A 121 6.09 -19.90 15.59
C GLY A 121 6.89 -19.48 14.36
N GLU A 122 6.63 -20.17 13.28
CA GLU A 122 7.33 -19.97 12.01
C GLU A 122 6.70 -18.85 11.21
N PRO A 123 7.50 -18.08 10.45
CA PRO A 123 6.97 -17.09 9.53
C PRO A 123 6.10 -17.74 8.45
N LYS A 124 5.04 -17.01 8.05
CA LYS A 124 4.17 -17.44 6.96
C LYS A 124 4.34 -16.52 5.77
N VAL A 125 4.58 -17.10 4.59
CA VAL A 125 4.84 -16.36 3.35
C VAL A 125 3.65 -16.45 2.41
N VAL A 126 3.22 -15.30 1.87
CA VAL A 126 2.15 -15.19 0.88
C VAL A 126 2.68 -14.40 -0.30
N LYS A 127 2.56 -14.96 -1.51
CA LYS A 127 2.97 -14.27 -2.74
C LYS A 127 1.74 -13.96 -3.60
N PHE A 128 1.74 -12.80 -4.18
CA PHE A 128 0.63 -12.39 -5.05
C PHE A 128 1.01 -11.31 -6.07
#